data_cdb843cecdf7ee7f9e16a3eb6827b086
#
_entry.id   cdb843cecdf7ee7f9e16a3eb6827b086
#
_cell.length_a   1.000
_cell.length_b   1.000
_cell.length_c   1.000
_cell.angle_alpha   90.00
_cell.angle_beta   90.00
_cell.angle_gamma   90.00
#
_symmetry.space_group_name_H-M   'P 1'
#
loop_
_entity.id
_entity.type
_entity.pdbx_description
1 polymer ?
#
loop_
_entity_poly.entity_id
_entity_poly.type
_entity_poly.pdbx_seq_one_letter_code
_entity_poly.pdbx_strand_id
1 'polypeptide(L)'
;NIETAIDDYGSGYSNVNNLLRYMPRYVKIDRMLMTNIHEDPQKQHFVKDIIEFAHDNDIITLAEGVELDVELKEVIRLGADLIQGYYTAKPSPEAIAEIDKRIINEIVQYNQNEITKYGKKTYVITDEDEISMVQLAFNKYTALDFKKIDDQYRYVNMTGTPGFKSNMLITIGDGFRGELRVDSISLGGEKGIPCIKIEDNCDVRIVLTGDNELRTGGIQVAESSKLELAGDGDLRITLAGGRYFGIGNDFASRHGDLYFNQDGTLSITATGMRGIGIGSGLGGNIYIGHGRYEIDQRGQEGVMIGCMDSDCTLHIENCDMEIYNGIARSVSIGSYNGSADIAIDNISGKISGASISTAVIGTMNGKSCRVAMKNINITMNIRANECYGIGCREGDTDVSIQYAYVKVVAQGKDAYAMGNSTHTARLEFSNSDINTQVINSVGTDIGAEEKNIVIGNGRVSFMVNGISKNREVQMVDL
;
A
#
# COMPACT_ATOMS: atom_id res chain seq x y z
N ASN A 1 18.75 9.92 -1.17
CA ASN A 1 17.70 10.51 -0.33
C ASN A 1 18.35 11.05 0.94
N ILE A 2 18.04 12.29 1.30
CA ILE A 2 18.45 12.88 2.58
C ILE A 2 17.23 12.80 3.47
N GLU A 3 17.34 12.11 4.61
CA GLU A 3 16.31 12.13 5.65
C GLU A 3 16.62 13.28 6.61
N THR A 4 15.57 13.92 7.11
CA THR A 4 15.69 15.07 8.03
C THR A 4 15.22 14.70 9.42
N ALA A 5 15.81 15.30 10.43
CA ALA A 5 15.39 15.18 11.82
C ALA A 5 15.20 16.58 12.43
N ILE A 6 14.22 16.72 13.31
CA ILE A 6 14.13 17.85 14.22
C ILE A 6 14.77 17.43 15.53
N ASP A 7 15.74 18.19 15.98
CA ASP A 7 16.49 17.98 17.23
C ASP A 7 15.93 18.83 18.37
N ASP A 8 16.17 18.40 19.61
CA ASP A 8 15.80 19.09 20.86
C ASP A 8 14.31 19.49 20.92
N TYR A 9 13.41 18.63 20.42
CA TYR A 9 11.99 18.95 20.42
C TYR A 9 11.38 18.88 21.83
N GLY A 10 10.70 19.98 22.21
CA GLY A 10 10.14 20.17 23.55
C GLY A 10 10.97 21.08 24.45
N SER A 11 12.18 21.50 24.04
CA SER A 11 12.93 22.57 24.68
C SER A 11 12.53 23.93 24.09
N GLY A 12 12.32 24.92 24.90
CA GLY A 12 11.86 26.31 24.76
C GLY A 12 11.66 27.00 23.40
N TYR A 13 12.27 26.54 22.31
CA TYR A 13 12.14 27.10 20.95
C TYR A 13 11.56 26.13 19.92
N SER A 14 11.30 24.90 20.28
CA SER A 14 10.70 23.94 19.37
C SER A 14 9.18 24.16 19.27
N ASN A 15 8.74 24.52 18.07
CA ASN A 15 7.36 24.90 17.79
C ASN A 15 6.69 23.82 16.95
N VAL A 16 5.47 23.44 17.29
CA VAL A 16 4.59 22.56 16.49
C VAL A 16 4.53 23.01 15.03
N ASN A 17 4.63 24.33 14.77
CA ASN A 17 4.71 24.87 13.41
C ASN A 17 5.93 24.39 12.63
N ASN A 18 7.05 24.10 13.27
CA ASN A 18 8.23 23.55 12.60
C ASN A 18 8.00 22.10 12.20
N LEU A 19 7.35 21.32 13.06
CA LEU A 19 6.98 19.94 12.78
C LEU A 19 6.00 19.87 11.58
N LEU A 20 4.96 20.70 11.60
CA LEU A 20 3.97 20.80 10.52
C LEU A 20 4.57 21.29 9.19
N ARG A 21 5.54 22.21 9.26
CA ARG A 21 6.16 22.83 8.09
C ARG A 21 7.17 21.94 7.39
N TYR A 22 7.98 21.22 8.16
CA TYR A 22 9.11 20.47 7.62
C TYR A 22 8.82 18.99 7.46
N MET A 23 7.81 18.44 8.18
CA MET A 23 7.43 17.03 8.15
C MET A 23 8.66 16.12 8.12
N PRO A 24 9.50 16.15 9.15
CA PRO A 24 10.79 15.44 9.16
C PRO A 24 10.56 13.94 9.22
N ARG A 25 11.58 13.16 8.89
CA ARG A 25 11.54 11.69 9.10
C ARG A 25 11.62 11.32 10.58
N TYR A 26 12.36 12.11 11.36
CA TYR A 26 12.59 11.87 12.79
C TYR A 26 12.29 13.11 13.62
N VAL A 27 11.72 12.91 14.79
CA VAL A 27 11.67 13.93 15.85
C VAL A 27 12.38 13.39 17.09
N LYS A 28 13.40 14.13 17.55
CA LYS A 28 14.18 13.79 18.75
C LYS A 28 13.60 14.58 19.91
N ILE A 29 12.99 13.88 20.87
CA ILE A 29 12.34 14.46 22.03
C ILE A 29 13.42 14.72 23.08
N ASP A 30 13.54 16.01 23.44
CA ASP A 30 14.63 16.51 24.29
C ASP A 30 14.71 15.78 25.63
N ARG A 31 15.95 15.55 26.08
CA ARG A 31 16.28 14.96 27.39
C ARG A 31 15.56 15.63 28.55
N MET A 32 15.32 16.94 28.50
CA MET A 32 14.63 17.67 29.58
C MET A 32 13.22 17.13 29.84
N LEU A 33 12.57 16.59 28.82
CA LEU A 33 11.29 15.92 28.95
C LEU A 33 11.43 14.50 29.48
N MET A 34 12.53 13.81 29.18
CA MET A 34 12.78 12.43 29.62
C MET A 34 13.22 12.34 31.07
N THR A 35 14.02 13.30 31.55
CA THR A 35 14.52 13.29 32.93
C THR A 35 13.37 13.29 33.93
N ASN A 36 13.30 12.25 34.77
CA ASN A 36 12.25 12.01 35.75
C ASN A 36 10.81 11.97 35.18
N ILE A 37 10.65 11.60 33.95
CA ILE A 37 9.32 11.52 33.30
C ILE A 37 8.36 10.59 34.02
N HIS A 38 8.87 9.55 34.67
CA HIS A 38 8.09 8.58 35.44
C HIS A 38 7.39 9.19 36.69
N GLU A 39 7.83 10.35 37.17
CA GLU A 39 7.27 11.05 38.32
C GLU A 39 6.43 12.28 37.92
N ASP A 40 6.44 12.70 36.66
CA ASP A 40 5.82 13.94 36.19
C ASP A 40 4.67 13.68 35.20
N PRO A 41 3.41 13.68 35.67
CA PRO A 41 2.25 13.47 34.83
C PRO A 41 2.09 14.52 33.70
N GLN A 42 2.60 15.74 33.88
CA GLN A 42 2.50 16.79 32.85
C GLN A 42 3.47 16.49 31.71
N LYS A 43 4.70 16.06 32.03
CA LYS A 43 5.65 15.60 31.01
C LYS A 43 5.13 14.37 30.29
N GLN A 44 4.56 13.40 31.01
CA GLN A 44 3.97 12.19 30.42
C GLN A 44 2.89 12.56 29.40
N HIS A 45 1.97 13.45 29.77
CA HIS A 45 0.91 13.89 28.87
C HIS A 45 1.46 14.61 27.62
N PHE A 46 2.38 15.54 27.83
CA PHE A 46 2.98 16.30 26.74
C PHE A 46 3.78 15.41 25.77
N VAL A 47 4.60 14.49 26.31
CA VAL A 47 5.37 13.54 25.48
C VAL A 47 4.44 12.59 24.72
N LYS A 48 3.36 12.14 25.36
CA LYS A 48 2.34 11.32 24.70
C LYS A 48 1.71 12.06 23.52
N ASP A 49 1.33 13.32 23.67
CA ASP A 49 0.75 14.12 22.59
C ASP A 49 1.73 14.30 21.42
N ILE A 50 3.04 14.46 21.72
CA ILE A 50 4.09 14.52 20.70
C ILE A 50 4.18 13.20 19.92
N ILE A 51 4.19 12.07 20.63
CA ILE A 51 4.30 10.73 20.05
C ILE A 51 3.07 10.44 19.20
N GLU A 52 1.86 10.69 19.70
CA GLU A 52 0.61 10.49 18.96
C GLU A 52 0.58 11.34 17.69
N PHE A 53 0.95 12.63 17.79
CA PHE A 53 1.05 13.50 16.62
C PHE A 53 2.08 13.00 15.61
N ALA A 54 3.25 12.56 16.07
CA ALA A 54 4.31 12.04 15.23
C ALA A 54 3.84 10.77 14.48
N HIS A 55 3.22 9.83 15.17
CA HIS A 55 2.68 8.59 14.60
C HIS A 55 1.55 8.88 13.58
N ASP A 56 0.67 9.82 13.86
CA ASP A 56 -0.39 10.25 12.93
C ASP A 56 0.17 10.84 11.62
N ASN A 57 1.45 11.25 11.61
CA ASN A 57 2.13 11.88 10.48
C ASN A 57 3.34 11.09 9.95
N ASP A 58 3.49 9.82 10.32
CA ASP A 58 4.60 8.92 9.92
C ASP A 58 6.00 9.42 10.31
N ILE A 59 6.09 10.19 11.37
CA ILE A 59 7.35 10.67 11.94
C ILE A 59 7.79 9.69 13.01
N ILE A 60 9.05 9.25 12.93
CA ILE A 60 9.65 8.36 13.92
C ILE A 60 10.09 9.20 15.12
N THR A 61 9.69 8.79 16.31
CA THR A 61 10.07 9.45 17.56
C THR A 61 11.32 8.83 18.16
N LEU A 62 12.22 9.67 18.67
CA LEU A 62 13.40 9.25 19.41
C LEU A 62 13.43 9.94 20.77
N ALA A 63 13.32 9.18 21.85
CA ALA A 63 13.46 9.68 23.22
C ALA A 63 14.94 9.81 23.58
N GLU A 64 15.41 11.04 23.83
CA GLU A 64 16.81 11.34 24.12
C GLU A 64 17.11 11.43 25.62
N GLY A 65 18.28 10.97 26.02
CA GLY A 65 18.79 11.12 27.37
C GLY A 65 18.09 10.25 28.40
N VAL A 66 17.61 9.06 28.00
CA VAL A 66 17.11 8.05 28.94
C VAL A 66 18.29 7.47 29.74
N GLU A 67 18.29 7.68 31.05
CA GLU A 67 19.41 7.31 31.92
C GLU A 67 19.02 6.28 32.98
N LEU A 68 17.73 6.15 33.30
CA LEU A 68 17.21 5.27 34.34
C LEU A 68 16.28 4.20 33.77
N ASP A 69 16.25 3.04 34.42
CA ASP A 69 15.31 1.94 34.14
C ASP A 69 13.84 2.41 34.13
N VAL A 70 13.48 3.20 35.15
CA VAL A 70 12.12 3.74 35.31
C VAL A 70 11.75 4.73 34.20
N GLU A 71 12.71 5.48 33.67
CA GLU A 71 12.52 6.35 32.49
C GLU A 71 12.34 5.51 31.23
N LEU A 72 13.20 4.49 31.03
CA LEU A 72 13.06 3.53 29.92
C LEU A 72 11.68 2.93 29.89
N LYS A 73 11.22 2.42 31.02
CA LYS A 73 9.88 1.82 31.16
C LYS A 73 8.77 2.81 30.80
N GLU A 74 8.91 4.05 31.23
CA GLU A 74 7.90 5.07 30.99
C GLU A 74 7.87 5.51 29.50
N VAL A 75 9.00 5.70 28.84
CA VAL A 75 9.03 6.07 27.41
C VAL A 75 8.52 4.93 26.52
N ILE A 76 8.77 3.67 26.91
CA ILE A 76 8.16 2.50 26.24
C ILE A 76 6.64 2.52 26.43
N ARG A 77 6.16 2.80 27.64
CA ARG A 77 4.72 2.93 27.94
C ARG A 77 4.04 4.01 27.10
N LEU A 78 4.75 5.12 26.85
CA LEU A 78 4.25 6.23 26.05
C LEU A 78 4.31 5.96 24.55
N GLY A 79 5.06 4.94 24.11
CA GLY A 79 5.10 4.49 22.72
C GLY A 79 6.22 5.10 21.87
N ALA A 80 7.33 5.57 22.47
CA ALA A 80 8.48 6.06 21.71
C ALA A 80 9.09 4.95 20.83
N ASP A 81 9.42 5.27 19.56
CA ASP A 81 9.91 4.30 18.58
C ASP A 81 11.39 3.95 18.81
N LEU A 82 12.20 4.95 19.14
CA LEU A 82 13.63 4.82 19.36
C LEU A 82 14.03 5.42 20.70
N ILE A 83 15.09 4.88 21.28
CA ILE A 83 15.60 5.30 22.57
C ILE A 83 17.10 5.56 22.47
N GLN A 84 17.54 6.72 22.98
CA GLN A 84 18.93 7.08 23.10
C GLN A 84 19.21 7.58 24.52
N GLY A 85 20.29 7.12 25.15
CA GLY A 85 20.69 7.60 26.45
C GLY A 85 21.73 6.72 27.12
N TYR A 86 22.22 7.17 28.29
CA TYR A 86 23.27 6.44 29.01
C TYR A 86 22.80 5.09 29.54
N TYR A 87 21.49 4.87 29.63
CA TYR A 87 20.95 3.56 29.97
C TYR A 87 21.22 2.51 28.92
N THR A 88 21.08 2.88 27.64
CA THR A 88 21.34 1.96 26.53
C THR A 88 22.82 1.85 26.23
N ALA A 89 23.53 2.98 26.08
CA ALA A 89 24.95 3.02 25.90
C ALA A 89 25.51 4.43 26.16
N LYS A 90 26.74 4.50 26.67
CA LYS A 90 27.47 5.78 26.74
C LYS A 90 28.10 6.12 25.41
N PRO A 91 28.30 7.41 25.08
CA PRO A 91 29.04 7.81 23.91
C PRO A 91 30.40 7.14 23.81
N SER A 92 30.73 6.62 22.65
CA SER A 92 32.02 5.98 22.36
C SER A 92 32.57 6.51 21.03
N PRO A 93 33.89 6.67 20.88
CA PRO A 93 34.52 7.01 19.60
C PRO A 93 34.31 5.94 18.53
N GLU A 94 34.11 4.70 18.95
CA GLU A 94 33.86 3.55 18.08
C GLU A 94 32.37 3.20 18.10
N ALA A 95 31.82 2.79 16.96
CA ALA A 95 30.46 2.32 16.88
C ALA A 95 30.26 1.06 17.75
N ILE A 96 29.20 1.08 18.56
CA ILE A 96 28.85 -0.06 19.41
C ILE A 96 28.25 -1.14 18.51
N ALA A 97 28.89 -2.31 18.48
CA ALA A 97 28.46 -3.43 17.63
C ALA A 97 27.20 -4.12 18.16
N GLU A 98 27.03 -4.19 19.49
CA GLU A 98 25.86 -4.84 20.13
C GLU A 98 25.47 -4.09 21.40
N ILE A 99 24.17 -3.94 21.64
CA ILE A 99 23.63 -3.48 22.92
C ILE A 99 23.63 -4.66 23.92
N ASP A 100 23.83 -4.35 25.20
CA ASP A 100 23.77 -5.35 26.27
C ASP A 100 22.46 -6.15 26.20
N LYS A 101 22.58 -7.48 26.13
CA LYS A 101 21.42 -8.39 26.04
C LYS A 101 20.45 -8.25 27.21
N ARG A 102 20.93 -7.83 28.38
CA ARG A 102 20.08 -7.53 29.52
C ARG A 102 19.12 -6.39 29.18
N ILE A 103 19.62 -5.30 28.58
CA ILE A 103 18.81 -4.13 28.21
C ILE A 103 17.80 -4.51 27.12
N ILE A 104 18.22 -5.30 26.13
CA ILE A 104 17.30 -5.80 25.09
C ILE A 104 16.17 -6.61 25.74
N ASN A 105 16.49 -7.52 26.67
CA ASN A 105 15.49 -8.32 27.37
C ASN A 105 14.55 -7.45 28.21
N GLU A 106 15.04 -6.41 28.87
CA GLU A 106 14.23 -5.46 29.63
C GLU A 106 13.27 -4.69 28.70
N ILE A 107 13.74 -4.20 27.57
CA ILE A 107 12.89 -3.53 26.55
C ILE A 107 11.78 -4.47 26.08
N VAL A 108 12.13 -5.70 25.71
CA VAL A 108 11.15 -6.72 25.29
C VAL A 108 10.14 -7.01 26.40
N GLN A 109 10.61 -7.18 27.63
CA GLN A 109 9.75 -7.46 28.78
C GLN A 109 8.81 -6.27 29.10
N TYR A 110 9.32 -5.04 29.05
CA TYR A 110 8.48 -3.84 29.28
C TYR A 110 7.42 -3.68 28.20
N ASN A 111 7.76 -3.87 26.93
CA ASN A 111 6.78 -3.87 25.85
C ASN A 111 5.70 -4.95 26.07
N GLN A 112 6.08 -6.16 26.43
CA GLN A 112 5.13 -7.25 26.72
C GLN A 112 4.23 -6.93 27.92
N ASN A 113 4.78 -6.36 29.00
CA ASN A 113 4.01 -5.99 30.18
C ASN A 113 3.02 -4.86 29.91
N GLU A 114 3.39 -3.87 29.09
CA GLU A 114 2.47 -2.80 28.68
C GLU A 114 1.33 -3.34 27.81
N ILE A 115 1.63 -4.21 26.86
CA ILE A 115 0.62 -4.92 26.08
C ILE A 115 -0.39 -5.65 27.01
N THR A 116 0.11 -6.28 28.06
CA THR A 116 -0.74 -7.02 29.03
C THR A 116 -1.53 -6.08 29.95
N LYS A 117 -0.95 -4.97 30.39
CA LYS A 117 -1.54 -4.02 31.36
C LYS A 117 -2.67 -3.18 30.75
N TYR A 118 -2.57 -2.79 29.48
CA TYR A 118 -3.60 -2.01 28.78
C TYR A 118 -4.63 -2.88 28.07
N GLY A 119 -4.73 -4.15 28.41
CA GLY A 119 -5.88 -4.96 28.06
C GLY A 119 -5.89 -5.50 26.63
N LYS A 120 -4.74 -5.65 25.97
CA LYS A 120 -4.66 -6.50 24.79
C LYS A 120 -4.75 -7.95 25.27
N LYS A 121 -5.97 -8.49 25.24
CA LYS A 121 -6.23 -9.89 25.54
C LYS A 121 -6.20 -10.66 24.24
N THR A 122 -5.17 -11.49 24.06
CA THR A 122 -5.00 -12.32 22.87
C THR A 122 -5.65 -13.69 23.09
N TYR A 123 -6.47 -14.11 22.15
CA TYR A 123 -6.93 -15.48 22.03
C TYR A 123 -6.00 -16.24 21.09
N VAL A 124 -5.38 -17.29 21.58
CA VAL A 124 -4.48 -18.13 20.78
C VAL A 124 -5.26 -19.32 20.27
N ILE A 125 -5.31 -19.44 18.93
CA ILE A 125 -5.96 -20.56 18.25
C ILE A 125 -4.95 -21.69 18.13
N THR A 126 -5.32 -22.83 18.66
CA THR A 126 -4.51 -24.05 18.61
C THR A 126 -5.15 -25.11 17.71
N ASP A 127 -6.29 -25.64 18.06
CA ASP A 127 -6.97 -26.76 17.39
C ASP A 127 -8.45 -26.47 17.05
N GLU A 128 -8.93 -25.26 17.39
CA GLU A 128 -10.31 -24.89 17.07
C GLU A 128 -10.50 -24.65 15.57
N ASP A 129 -11.59 -25.17 15.03
CA ASP A 129 -12.01 -25.01 13.64
C ASP A 129 -13.15 -24.01 13.48
N GLU A 130 -13.82 -23.62 14.56
CA GLU A 130 -14.94 -22.67 14.58
C GLU A 130 -14.68 -21.52 15.53
N ILE A 131 -14.71 -20.30 15.01
CA ILE A 131 -14.39 -19.06 15.76
C ILE A 131 -15.53 -18.08 15.60
N SER A 132 -16.17 -17.72 16.69
CA SER A 132 -17.14 -16.64 16.74
C SER A 132 -16.49 -15.33 17.17
N MET A 133 -16.38 -14.37 16.24
CA MET A 133 -15.81 -13.05 16.50
C MET A 133 -16.63 -12.27 17.53
N VAL A 134 -17.94 -12.47 17.55
CA VAL A 134 -18.84 -11.86 18.55
C VAL A 134 -18.56 -12.40 19.95
N GLN A 135 -18.42 -13.70 20.09
CA GLN A 135 -18.14 -14.33 21.37
C GLN A 135 -16.77 -13.92 21.93
N LEU A 136 -15.74 -13.84 21.06
CA LEU A 136 -14.42 -13.37 21.46
C LEU A 136 -14.46 -11.91 21.91
N ALA A 137 -15.15 -11.05 21.19
CA ALA A 137 -15.30 -9.64 21.56
C ALA A 137 -16.11 -9.47 22.86
N PHE A 138 -17.18 -10.27 23.07
CA PHE A 138 -17.93 -10.29 24.31
C PHE A 138 -17.04 -10.68 25.49
N ASN A 139 -16.12 -11.62 25.31
CA ASN A 139 -15.10 -12.02 26.28
C ASN A 139 -13.91 -11.05 26.36
N LYS A 140 -14.01 -9.86 25.72
CA LYS A 140 -13.02 -8.77 25.73
C LYS A 140 -11.65 -9.15 25.14
N TYR A 141 -11.60 -10.11 24.22
CA TYR A 141 -10.42 -10.32 23.40
C TYR A 141 -10.25 -9.19 22.38
N THR A 142 -9.03 -8.75 22.18
CA THR A 142 -8.67 -7.67 21.25
C THR A 142 -7.69 -8.13 20.19
N ALA A 143 -7.17 -9.34 20.31
CA ALA A 143 -6.29 -9.95 19.32
C ALA A 143 -6.57 -11.45 19.20
N LEU A 144 -6.38 -11.95 18.00
CA LEU A 144 -6.48 -13.35 17.61
C LEU A 144 -5.14 -13.78 17.01
N ASP A 145 -4.57 -14.86 17.51
CA ASP A 145 -3.24 -15.31 17.11
C ASP A 145 -3.32 -16.80 16.71
N PHE A 146 -3.11 -17.05 15.41
CA PHE A 146 -3.03 -18.40 14.87
C PHE A 146 -1.60 -18.92 15.03
N LYS A 147 -1.42 -19.95 15.81
CA LYS A 147 -0.12 -20.61 15.97
C LYS A 147 -0.02 -21.84 15.07
N LYS A 148 1.17 -22.01 14.48
CA LYS A 148 1.52 -23.28 13.86
C LYS A 148 1.67 -24.33 14.97
N ILE A 149 0.93 -25.44 14.85
CA ILE A 149 1.00 -26.56 15.79
C ILE A 149 1.82 -27.70 15.19
N ASP A 150 1.59 -27.97 13.90
CA ASP A 150 2.25 -29.01 13.12
C ASP A 150 2.33 -28.58 11.64
N ASP A 151 2.75 -29.48 10.76
CA ASP A 151 2.83 -29.20 9.30
C ASP A 151 1.52 -29.51 8.56
N GLN A 152 0.39 -29.73 9.27
CA GLN A 152 -0.89 -29.99 8.63
C GLN A 152 -1.53 -28.75 8.09
N TYR A 153 -2.26 -28.91 6.99
CA TYR A 153 -3.09 -27.85 6.42
C TYR A 153 -4.38 -27.74 7.24
N ARG A 154 -4.72 -26.55 7.70
CA ARG A 154 -5.84 -26.31 8.60
C ARG A 154 -7.03 -25.66 7.87
N TYR A 155 -8.23 -25.95 8.35
CA TYR A 155 -9.47 -25.31 7.92
C TYR A 155 -10.12 -24.67 9.13
N VAL A 156 -10.32 -23.35 9.09
CA VAL A 156 -10.90 -22.60 10.20
C VAL A 156 -12.02 -21.71 9.69
N ASN A 157 -13.18 -21.79 10.33
CA ASN A 157 -14.32 -20.93 10.04
C ASN A 157 -14.38 -19.78 11.05
N MET A 158 -14.30 -18.54 10.57
CA MET A 158 -14.45 -17.33 11.38
C MET A 158 -15.75 -16.65 11.04
N THR A 159 -16.67 -16.59 12.00
CA THR A 159 -17.97 -16.00 11.81
C THR A 159 -18.11 -14.68 12.57
N GLY A 160 -18.55 -13.65 11.86
CA GLY A 160 -19.03 -12.40 12.43
C GLY A 160 -20.55 -12.34 12.54
N THR A 161 -21.07 -11.16 12.64
CA THR A 161 -22.50 -10.85 12.54
C THR A 161 -22.64 -9.55 11.78
N PRO A 162 -23.52 -9.46 10.78
CA PRO A 162 -23.75 -8.25 10.03
C PRO A 162 -23.98 -7.05 10.94
N GLY A 163 -23.22 -5.96 10.73
CA GLY A 163 -23.29 -4.74 11.53
C GLY A 163 -22.53 -4.77 12.87
N PHE A 164 -22.03 -5.92 13.30
CA PHE A 164 -21.20 -6.00 14.50
C PHE A 164 -19.76 -5.61 14.20
N LYS A 165 -19.23 -4.60 14.90
CA LYS A 165 -17.89 -4.06 14.73
C LYS A 165 -16.96 -4.51 15.87
N SER A 166 -15.93 -5.24 15.53
CA SER A 166 -14.90 -5.68 16.45
C SER A 166 -13.64 -4.80 16.30
N ASN A 167 -12.95 -4.52 17.39
CA ASN A 167 -11.62 -3.91 17.38
C ASN A 167 -10.53 -4.97 17.57
N MET A 168 -10.71 -6.12 16.97
CA MET A 168 -9.80 -7.24 17.06
C MET A 168 -8.81 -7.23 15.90
N LEU A 169 -7.55 -7.52 16.20
CA LEU A 169 -6.49 -7.73 15.21
C LEU A 169 -6.22 -9.22 15.10
N ILE A 170 -5.89 -9.67 13.89
CA ILE A 170 -5.59 -11.08 13.60
C ILE A 170 -4.13 -11.19 13.22
N THR A 171 -3.38 -12.04 13.91
CA THR A 171 -2.04 -12.47 13.52
C THR A 171 -2.07 -13.92 13.09
N ILE A 172 -1.60 -14.19 11.88
CA ILE A 172 -1.38 -15.53 11.36
C ILE A 172 0.09 -15.83 11.50
N GLY A 173 0.43 -16.66 12.49
CA GLY A 173 1.79 -16.88 12.96
C GLY A 173 2.68 -17.63 11.98
N ASP A 174 3.97 -17.47 12.16
CA ASP A 174 5.03 -18.02 11.30
C ASP A 174 4.82 -19.50 10.97
N GLY A 175 4.87 -19.79 9.67
CA GLY A 175 4.74 -21.13 9.12
C GLY A 175 3.32 -21.71 9.12
N PHE A 176 2.28 -20.92 9.42
CA PHE A 176 0.90 -21.38 9.32
C PHE A 176 0.51 -21.73 7.89
N ARG A 177 -0.21 -22.85 7.72
CA ARG A 177 -0.75 -23.28 6.43
C ARG A 177 -2.22 -23.62 6.60
N GLY A 178 -3.09 -22.98 5.80
CA GLY A 178 -4.51 -23.27 5.94
C GLY A 178 -5.45 -22.36 5.17
N GLU A 179 -6.73 -22.77 5.21
CA GLU A 179 -7.87 -22.02 4.69
C GLU A 179 -8.65 -21.40 5.86
N LEU A 180 -8.82 -20.09 5.82
CA LEU A 180 -9.65 -19.33 6.73
C LEU A 180 -10.91 -18.91 5.98
N ARG A 181 -12.05 -19.52 6.31
CA ARG A 181 -13.36 -19.08 5.83
C ARG A 181 -13.85 -17.94 6.71
N VAL A 182 -14.14 -16.82 6.09
CA VAL A 182 -14.45 -15.58 6.81
C VAL A 182 -15.83 -15.11 6.37
N ASP A 183 -16.76 -15.07 7.31
CA ASP A 183 -18.14 -14.71 7.05
C ASP A 183 -18.55 -13.48 7.89
N SER A 184 -18.91 -12.40 7.19
CA SER A 184 -19.54 -11.20 7.77
C SER A 184 -18.78 -10.59 8.96
N ILE A 185 -17.44 -10.56 8.87
CA ILE A 185 -16.59 -9.94 9.90
C ILE A 185 -16.39 -8.44 9.65
N SER A 186 -16.31 -7.65 10.73
CA SER A 186 -15.89 -6.25 10.67
C SER A 186 -14.78 -6.01 11.69
N LEU A 187 -13.55 -5.86 11.19
CA LEU A 187 -12.36 -5.68 11.99
C LEU A 187 -11.92 -4.22 12.01
N GLY A 188 -11.31 -3.81 13.10
CA GLY A 188 -10.66 -2.52 13.24
C GLY A 188 -9.71 -2.54 14.42
N GLY A 189 -8.90 -1.49 14.54
CA GLY A 189 -7.92 -1.34 15.59
C GLY A 189 -7.35 0.07 15.58
N GLU A 190 -6.09 0.20 15.90
CA GLU A 190 -5.36 1.46 15.79
C GLU A 190 -5.11 1.80 14.31
N LYS A 191 -5.13 3.09 13.96
CA LYS A 191 -4.82 3.55 12.61
C LYS A 191 -3.41 3.14 12.21
N GLY A 192 -3.26 2.72 10.96
CA GLY A 192 -1.96 2.32 10.40
C GLY A 192 -1.48 0.92 10.81
N ILE A 193 -2.20 0.25 11.71
CA ILE A 193 -1.92 -1.15 12.05
C ILE A 193 -2.78 -2.06 11.18
N PRO A 194 -2.20 -3.07 10.50
CA PRO A 194 -2.95 -4.03 9.71
C PRO A 194 -4.00 -4.76 10.57
N CYS A 195 -5.22 -4.88 10.07
CA CYS A 195 -6.25 -5.68 10.74
C CYS A 195 -5.92 -7.18 10.72
N ILE A 196 -5.25 -7.62 9.65
CA ILE A 196 -4.76 -9.00 9.50
C ILE A 196 -3.27 -8.93 9.16
N LYS A 197 -2.44 -9.61 9.93
CA LYS A 197 -1.01 -9.75 9.69
C LYS A 197 -0.68 -11.21 9.42
N ILE A 198 -0.11 -11.49 8.27
CA ILE A 198 0.42 -12.80 7.89
C ILE A 198 1.94 -12.74 8.03
N GLU A 199 2.47 -13.49 8.99
CA GLU A 199 3.88 -13.56 9.30
C GLU A 199 4.64 -14.43 8.30
N ASP A 200 5.93 -14.69 8.55
CA ASP A 200 6.80 -15.38 7.62
C ASP A 200 6.43 -16.85 7.38
N ASN A 201 6.76 -17.35 6.18
CA ASN A 201 6.61 -18.73 5.75
C ASN A 201 5.17 -19.28 5.78
N CYS A 202 4.17 -18.42 5.73
CA CYS A 202 2.76 -18.81 5.74
C CYS A 202 2.23 -19.09 4.32
N ASP A 203 1.29 -20.03 4.21
CA ASP A 203 0.49 -20.30 3.01
C ASP A 203 -1.00 -20.22 3.39
N VAL A 204 -1.59 -19.06 3.15
CA VAL A 204 -2.92 -18.71 3.67
C VAL A 204 -3.88 -18.49 2.54
N ARG A 205 -5.00 -19.21 2.58
CA ARG A 205 -6.15 -18.94 1.73
C ARG A 205 -7.30 -18.37 2.57
N ILE A 206 -7.74 -17.16 2.25
CA ILE A 206 -8.92 -16.55 2.88
C ILE A 206 -10.08 -16.67 1.92
N VAL A 207 -11.10 -17.42 2.33
CA VAL A 207 -12.35 -17.60 1.57
C VAL A 207 -13.42 -16.71 2.17
N LEU A 208 -13.84 -15.70 1.40
CA LEU A 208 -14.80 -14.69 1.82
C LEU A 208 -16.23 -15.18 1.55
N THR A 209 -17.10 -15.04 2.53
CA THR A 209 -18.54 -15.16 2.40
C THR A 209 -19.21 -13.96 3.09
N GLY A 210 -20.37 -13.52 2.59
CA GLY A 210 -21.06 -12.35 3.13
C GLY A 210 -20.27 -11.03 2.98
N ASP A 211 -20.61 -10.04 3.81
CA ASP A 211 -20.03 -8.68 3.78
C ASP A 211 -18.92 -8.56 4.82
N ASN A 212 -17.67 -8.45 4.39
CA ASN A 212 -16.52 -8.32 5.26
C ASN A 212 -15.92 -6.92 5.21
N GLU A 213 -15.44 -6.40 6.34
CA GLU A 213 -14.91 -5.04 6.46
C GLU A 213 -13.63 -4.97 7.30
N LEU A 214 -12.62 -4.29 6.78
CA LEU A 214 -11.41 -3.88 7.51
C LEU A 214 -11.41 -2.34 7.58
N ARG A 215 -11.55 -1.77 8.80
CA ARG A 215 -11.90 -0.37 9.02
C ARG A 215 -10.73 0.58 9.25
N THR A 216 -9.58 0.10 9.68
CA THR A 216 -8.47 0.96 10.14
C THR A 216 -7.11 0.57 9.58
N GLY A 217 -7.00 -0.63 9.04
CA GLY A 217 -5.79 -1.18 8.43
C GLY A 217 -6.16 -2.29 7.47
N GLY A 218 -5.22 -2.68 6.63
CA GLY A 218 -5.41 -3.71 5.62
C GLY A 218 -4.91 -5.09 6.04
N ILE A 219 -4.41 -5.85 5.05
CA ILE A 219 -3.81 -7.16 5.23
C ILE A 219 -2.32 -7.06 4.93
N GLN A 220 -1.49 -7.30 5.94
CA GLN A 220 -0.04 -7.40 5.78
C GLN A 220 0.37 -8.82 5.43
N VAL A 221 1.24 -8.97 4.44
CA VAL A 221 1.76 -10.28 3.99
C VAL A 221 3.28 -10.21 3.94
N ALA A 222 3.95 -10.98 4.78
CA ALA A 222 5.41 -11.06 4.80
C ALA A 222 5.98 -11.58 3.48
N GLU A 223 7.21 -11.22 3.13
CA GLU A 223 7.86 -11.54 1.83
C GLU A 223 7.90 -13.06 1.54
N SER A 224 8.13 -13.86 2.56
CA SER A 224 8.22 -15.33 2.42
C SER A 224 6.87 -16.05 2.42
N SER A 225 5.76 -15.31 2.41
CA SER A 225 4.43 -15.86 2.59
C SER A 225 3.57 -15.71 1.35
N LYS A 226 2.48 -16.48 1.32
CA LYS A 226 1.47 -16.44 0.27
C LYS A 226 0.11 -16.13 0.87
N LEU A 227 -0.62 -15.22 0.21
CA LEU A 227 -2.04 -14.98 0.44
C LEU A 227 -2.83 -15.27 -0.83
N GLU A 228 -3.89 -16.05 -0.70
CA GLU A 228 -4.94 -16.18 -1.71
C GLU A 228 -6.26 -15.69 -1.13
N LEU A 229 -6.90 -14.70 -1.79
CA LEU A 229 -8.29 -14.32 -1.55
C LEU A 229 -9.19 -15.10 -2.52
N ALA A 230 -10.26 -15.72 -1.99
CA ALA A 230 -11.22 -16.50 -2.75
C ALA A 230 -12.63 -16.34 -2.16
N GLY A 231 -13.64 -16.96 -2.78
CA GLY A 231 -15.02 -16.94 -2.31
C GLY A 231 -15.89 -15.91 -3.02
N ASP A 232 -17.15 -15.88 -2.68
CA ASP A 232 -18.18 -15.01 -3.29
C ASP A 232 -18.58 -13.81 -2.43
N GLY A 233 -18.01 -13.70 -1.23
CA GLY A 233 -18.23 -12.57 -0.32
C GLY A 233 -17.46 -11.31 -0.70
N ASP A 234 -17.94 -10.17 -0.25
CA ASP A 234 -17.32 -8.87 -0.45
C ASP A 234 -16.28 -8.57 0.64
N LEU A 235 -15.23 -7.85 0.27
CA LEU A 235 -14.27 -7.29 1.22
C LEU A 235 -14.12 -5.79 1.01
N ARG A 236 -14.48 -5.00 2.03
CA ARG A 236 -14.28 -3.56 2.05
C ARG A 236 -13.15 -3.19 2.99
N ILE A 237 -12.16 -2.46 2.47
CA ILE A 237 -11.02 -1.95 3.24
C ILE A 237 -11.08 -0.42 3.24
N THR A 238 -11.13 0.18 4.44
CA THR A 238 -11.15 1.63 4.61
C THR A 238 -9.90 2.07 5.38
N LEU A 239 -9.11 2.95 4.77
CA LEU A 239 -7.82 3.39 5.29
C LEU A 239 -7.78 4.91 5.41
N ALA A 240 -7.19 5.39 6.48
CA ALA A 240 -6.95 6.82 6.67
C ALA A 240 -5.66 7.02 7.49
N GLY A 241 -4.88 8.03 7.12
CA GLY A 241 -3.66 8.35 7.88
C GLY A 241 -2.51 8.84 7.00
N GLY A 242 -1.30 8.94 7.58
CA GLY A 242 -0.11 9.41 6.88
C GLY A 242 0.33 8.45 5.78
N ARG A 243 0.67 7.23 6.17
CA ARG A 243 1.01 6.13 5.25
C ARG A 243 0.03 4.98 5.43
N TYR A 244 -0.28 4.31 4.34
CA TYR A 244 -1.14 3.13 4.37
C TYR A 244 -0.85 2.16 3.24
N PHE A 245 -1.21 0.91 3.45
CA PHE A 245 -1.35 -0.10 2.40
C PHE A 245 -2.63 -0.90 2.65
N GLY A 246 -3.29 -1.31 1.56
CA GLY A 246 -4.52 -2.11 1.65
C GLY A 246 -4.21 -3.58 1.82
N ILE A 247 -3.63 -4.22 0.79
CA ILE A 247 -3.21 -5.63 0.84
C ILE A 247 -1.79 -5.75 0.29
N GLY A 248 -0.88 -6.25 1.11
CA GLY A 248 0.52 -6.41 0.75
C GLY A 248 1.47 -6.11 1.89
N ASN A 249 2.34 -5.10 1.76
CA ASN A 249 3.26 -4.74 2.83
C ASN A 249 3.59 -3.24 2.80
N ASP A 250 4.37 -2.76 3.74
CA ASP A 250 4.75 -1.36 3.88
C ASP A 250 5.71 -0.86 2.77
N PHE A 251 6.09 0.43 2.87
CA PHE A 251 6.93 1.12 1.89
C PHE A 251 8.40 0.68 1.89
N ALA A 252 8.88 0.07 2.97
CA ALA A 252 10.27 -0.37 3.12
C ALA A 252 10.43 -1.87 2.90
N SER A 253 9.35 -2.58 2.61
CA SER A 253 9.31 -4.05 2.57
C SER A 253 8.83 -4.58 1.22
N ARG A 254 9.14 -5.83 0.97
CA ARG A 254 8.49 -6.63 -0.07
C ARG A 254 7.30 -7.35 0.53
N HIS A 255 6.27 -7.57 -0.26
CA HIS A 255 5.20 -8.52 0.08
C HIS A 255 5.51 -9.90 -0.53
N GLY A 256 4.86 -10.91 0.00
CA GLY A 256 4.86 -12.26 -0.55
C GLY A 256 3.97 -12.40 -1.79
N ASP A 257 3.66 -13.61 -2.17
CA ASP A 257 2.78 -13.87 -3.32
C ASP A 257 1.33 -13.54 -2.99
N LEU A 258 0.70 -12.67 -3.80
CA LEU A 258 -0.69 -12.27 -3.66
C LEU A 258 -1.52 -12.82 -4.83
N TYR A 259 -2.54 -13.62 -4.51
CA TYR A 259 -3.49 -14.18 -5.48
C TYR A 259 -4.90 -13.71 -5.15
N PHE A 260 -5.59 -13.18 -6.14
CA PHE A 260 -6.96 -12.70 -6.00
C PHE A 260 -7.85 -13.49 -6.94
N ASN A 261 -8.61 -14.43 -6.38
CA ASN A 261 -9.50 -15.38 -7.07
C ASN A 261 -10.92 -15.35 -6.50
N GLN A 262 -11.33 -14.25 -5.87
CA GLN A 262 -12.69 -14.08 -5.35
C GLN A 262 -13.67 -13.71 -6.47
N ASP A 263 -14.92 -14.18 -6.36
CA ASP A 263 -16.04 -13.79 -7.23
C ASP A 263 -16.71 -12.49 -6.76
N GLY A 264 -16.61 -12.18 -5.47
CA GLY A 264 -17.15 -10.97 -4.86
C GLY A 264 -16.33 -9.71 -5.15
N THR A 265 -16.73 -8.61 -4.52
CA THR A 265 -16.12 -7.28 -4.70
C THR A 265 -15.03 -7.02 -3.68
N LEU A 266 -13.83 -6.66 -4.13
CA LEU A 266 -12.80 -6.05 -3.30
C LEU A 266 -12.85 -4.53 -3.46
N SER A 267 -13.29 -3.83 -2.40
CA SER A 267 -13.36 -2.36 -2.37
C SER A 267 -12.28 -1.79 -1.45
N ILE A 268 -11.43 -0.90 -1.96
CA ILE A 268 -10.41 -0.19 -1.18
C ILE A 268 -10.67 1.30 -1.27
N THR A 269 -11.05 1.92 -0.15
CA THR A 269 -11.19 3.36 -0.03
C THR A 269 -10.12 3.90 0.91
N ALA A 270 -9.30 4.84 0.43
CA ALA A 270 -8.18 5.31 1.19
C ALA A 270 -7.92 6.81 1.04
N THR A 271 -7.55 7.46 2.16
CA THR A 271 -7.12 8.86 2.18
C THR A 271 -5.88 9.01 3.04
N GLY A 272 -4.83 9.66 2.52
CA GLY A 272 -3.60 9.85 3.29
C GLY A 272 -2.48 10.52 2.49
N MET A 273 -1.29 10.63 3.09
CA MET A 273 -0.15 11.26 2.43
C MET A 273 0.50 10.33 1.41
N ARG A 274 0.78 9.10 1.79
CA ARG A 274 1.36 8.07 0.91
C ARG A 274 0.56 6.78 1.01
N GLY A 275 0.22 6.20 -0.13
CA GLY A 275 -0.66 5.04 -0.15
C GLY A 275 -0.33 3.99 -1.20
N ILE A 276 -0.53 2.73 -0.82
CA ILE A 276 -0.50 1.58 -1.72
C ILE A 276 -1.82 0.83 -1.54
N GLY A 277 -2.57 0.64 -2.61
CA GLY A 277 -3.82 -0.12 -2.53
C GLY A 277 -3.55 -1.62 -2.41
N ILE A 278 -2.96 -2.21 -3.44
CA ILE A 278 -2.53 -3.62 -3.48
C ILE A 278 -1.05 -3.64 -3.87
N GLY A 279 -0.20 -4.16 -2.99
CA GLY A 279 1.23 -4.26 -3.22
C GLY A 279 2.08 -3.76 -2.05
N SER A 280 3.30 -3.27 -2.34
CA SER A 280 4.23 -2.75 -1.32
C SER A 280 5.27 -1.80 -1.91
N GLY A 281 6.12 -1.22 -1.06
CA GLY A 281 7.19 -0.35 -1.52
C GLY A 281 8.19 -1.05 -2.42
N LEU A 282 8.66 -2.22 -2.03
CA LEU A 282 9.71 -2.96 -2.73
C LEU A 282 9.16 -4.09 -3.63
N GLY A 283 7.83 -4.16 -3.84
CA GLY A 283 7.19 -5.09 -4.76
C GLY A 283 7.01 -6.50 -4.20
N GLY A 284 6.69 -7.41 -5.08
CA GLY A 284 6.33 -8.81 -4.89
C GLY A 284 5.52 -9.27 -6.10
N ASN A 285 4.99 -10.48 -6.07
CA ASN A 285 4.16 -11.01 -7.14
C ASN A 285 2.67 -10.73 -6.89
N ILE A 286 1.98 -10.16 -7.87
CA ILE A 286 0.54 -9.89 -7.80
C ILE A 286 -0.15 -10.55 -8.97
N TYR A 287 -1.09 -11.45 -8.66
CA TYR A 287 -1.92 -12.18 -9.61
C TYR A 287 -3.39 -11.88 -9.32
N ILE A 288 -4.03 -11.13 -10.19
CA ILE A 288 -5.46 -10.86 -10.15
C ILE A 288 -6.11 -11.76 -11.19
N GLY A 289 -6.77 -12.83 -10.74
CA GLY A 289 -7.34 -13.87 -11.60
C GLY A 289 -8.85 -13.78 -11.75
N HIS A 290 -9.57 -13.08 -10.87
CA HIS A 290 -11.02 -13.02 -10.88
C HIS A 290 -11.58 -11.85 -10.08
N GLY A 291 -12.87 -11.57 -10.19
CA GLY A 291 -13.65 -10.72 -9.32
C GLY A 291 -13.86 -9.28 -9.78
N ARG A 292 -14.44 -8.48 -8.90
CA ARG A 292 -14.68 -7.04 -9.08
C ARG A 292 -13.80 -6.22 -8.14
N TYR A 293 -13.17 -5.18 -8.67
CA TYR A 293 -12.25 -4.31 -7.93
C TYR A 293 -12.72 -2.86 -7.99
N GLU A 294 -12.96 -2.27 -6.83
CA GLU A 294 -13.33 -0.86 -6.66
C GLU A 294 -12.27 -0.17 -5.80
N ILE A 295 -11.44 0.69 -6.40
CA ILE A 295 -10.34 1.34 -5.68
C ILE A 295 -10.48 2.87 -5.80
N ASP A 296 -10.75 3.54 -4.69
CA ASP A 296 -10.77 5.02 -4.57
C ASP A 296 -9.66 5.44 -3.60
N GLN A 297 -8.61 6.04 -4.12
CA GLN A 297 -7.51 6.55 -3.30
C GLN A 297 -7.25 8.02 -3.56
N ARG A 298 -7.00 8.76 -2.47
CA ARG A 298 -6.74 10.20 -2.48
C ARG A 298 -5.55 10.53 -1.59
N GLY A 299 -4.63 11.37 -2.08
CA GLY A 299 -3.43 11.67 -1.30
C GLY A 299 -2.38 12.46 -2.06
N GLN A 300 -1.14 12.40 -1.55
CA GLN A 300 -0.01 13.12 -2.13
C GLN A 300 0.81 12.25 -3.09
N GLU A 301 1.06 10.99 -2.70
CA GLU A 301 1.89 10.07 -3.48
C GLU A 301 1.41 8.62 -3.29
N GLY A 302 1.40 7.83 -4.37
CA GLY A 302 1.00 6.44 -4.20
C GLY A 302 0.81 5.63 -5.47
N VAL A 303 0.56 4.33 -5.24
CA VAL A 303 0.25 3.34 -6.27
C VAL A 303 -1.01 2.59 -5.87
N MET A 304 -1.93 2.40 -6.81
CA MET A 304 -3.17 1.68 -6.48
C MET A 304 -2.99 0.18 -6.56
N ILE A 305 -2.35 -0.32 -7.63
CA ILE A 305 -1.98 -1.74 -7.78
C ILE A 305 -0.54 -1.80 -8.28
N GLY A 306 0.37 -2.33 -7.47
CA GLY A 306 1.77 -2.49 -7.85
C GLY A 306 2.77 -2.06 -6.76
N CYS A 307 3.83 -1.34 -7.13
CA CYS A 307 4.89 -1.00 -6.17
C CYS A 307 5.42 0.44 -6.33
N MET A 308 6.06 0.94 -5.24
CA MET A 308 6.58 2.31 -5.23
C MET A 308 8.01 2.43 -5.74
N ASP A 309 8.92 1.59 -5.26
CA ASP A 309 10.36 1.83 -5.36
C ASP A 309 11.14 0.65 -5.98
N SER A 310 10.46 -0.25 -6.69
CA SER A 310 11.09 -1.38 -7.37
C SER A 310 10.40 -1.73 -8.70
N ASP A 311 11.01 -2.62 -9.46
CA ASP A 311 10.40 -3.20 -10.65
C ASP A 311 9.16 -4.02 -10.28
N CYS A 312 8.16 -4.00 -11.15
CA CYS A 312 6.85 -4.57 -10.91
C CYS A 312 6.44 -5.50 -12.05
N THR A 313 6.02 -6.71 -11.70
CA THR A 313 5.41 -7.65 -12.65
C THR A 313 3.97 -7.93 -12.20
N LEU A 314 3.00 -7.65 -13.05
CA LEU A 314 1.58 -7.78 -12.75
C LEU A 314 0.89 -8.67 -13.77
N HIS A 315 0.07 -9.58 -13.28
CA HIS A 315 -0.85 -10.38 -14.07
C HIS A 315 -2.28 -10.09 -13.62
N ILE A 316 -3.10 -9.59 -14.55
CA ILE A 316 -4.49 -9.20 -14.27
C ILE A 316 -5.37 -9.84 -15.33
N GLU A 317 -6.31 -10.66 -14.93
CA GLU A 317 -7.21 -11.32 -15.85
C GLU A 317 -8.63 -11.55 -15.30
N ASN A 318 -9.59 -11.77 -16.19
CA ASN A 318 -10.96 -12.20 -15.89
C ASN A 318 -11.69 -11.37 -14.82
N CYS A 319 -11.51 -10.04 -14.81
CA CYS A 319 -12.06 -9.20 -13.76
C CYS A 319 -12.67 -7.88 -14.28
N ASP A 320 -13.49 -7.26 -13.43
CA ASP A 320 -14.01 -5.92 -13.62
C ASP A 320 -13.29 -4.93 -12.70
N MET A 321 -12.87 -3.77 -13.24
CA MET A 321 -12.14 -2.76 -12.46
C MET A 321 -12.80 -1.39 -12.54
N GLU A 322 -13.04 -0.78 -11.38
CA GLU A 322 -13.39 0.63 -11.26
C GLU A 322 -12.38 1.33 -10.34
N ILE A 323 -11.53 2.17 -10.95
CA ILE A 323 -10.44 2.84 -10.22
C ILE A 323 -10.65 4.36 -10.30
N TYR A 324 -10.68 5.01 -9.12
CA TYR A 324 -10.63 6.46 -9.00
C TYR A 324 -9.30 6.89 -8.36
N ASN A 325 -8.49 7.58 -9.15
CA ASN A 325 -7.16 8.06 -8.76
C ASN A 325 -7.21 9.55 -8.41
N GLY A 326 -7.30 9.85 -7.12
CA GLY A 326 -7.22 11.20 -6.56
C GLY A 326 -5.87 11.52 -5.89
N ILE A 327 -4.82 10.79 -6.23
CA ILE A 327 -3.49 10.96 -5.67
C ILE A 327 -2.68 11.95 -6.54
N ALA A 328 -2.04 12.94 -5.90
CA ALA A 328 -1.34 14.00 -6.61
C ALA A 328 -0.18 13.50 -7.49
N ARG A 329 0.65 12.59 -6.99
CA ARG A 329 1.73 11.92 -7.74
C ARG A 329 1.54 10.41 -7.66
N SER A 330 1.27 9.75 -8.80
CA SER A 330 0.73 8.40 -8.71
C SER A 330 0.97 7.52 -9.93
N VAL A 331 0.76 6.23 -9.67
CA VAL A 331 0.51 5.21 -10.70
C VAL A 331 -0.76 4.47 -10.33
N SER A 332 -1.67 4.25 -11.28
CA SER A 332 -2.85 3.44 -10.97
C SER A 332 -2.54 1.95 -11.03
N ILE A 333 -1.87 1.47 -12.08
CA ILE A 333 -1.45 0.06 -12.21
C ILE A 333 0.00 0.04 -12.69
N GLY A 334 0.92 -0.44 -11.85
CA GLY A 334 2.33 -0.57 -12.20
C GLY A 334 3.31 -0.13 -11.13
N SER A 335 4.40 0.56 -11.50
CA SER A 335 5.45 1.00 -10.58
C SER A 335 5.63 2.52 -10.60
N TYR A 336 5.92 3.11 -9.45
CA TYR A 336 6.21 4.54 -9.39
C TYR A 336 7.67 4.85 -9.77
N ASN A 337 8.67 4.17 -9.17
CA ASN A 337 10.10 4.39 -9.39
C ASN A 337 10.83 3.23 -10.08
N GLY A 338 10.16 2.13 -10.38
CA GLY A 338 10.73 0.95 -11.06
C GLY A 338 10.16 0.77 -12.46
N SER A 339 10.71 -0.18 -13.19
CA SER A 339 10.15 -0.64 -14.46
C SER A 339 8.86 -1.44 -14.23
N ALA A 340 8.00 -1.49 -15.24
CA ALA A 340 6.75 -2.24 -15.16
C ALA A 340 6.63 -3.23 -16.34
N ASP A 341 6.27 -4.48 -16.01
CA ASP A 341 5.89 -5.52 -16.96
C ASP A 341 4.46 -6.00 -16.60
N ILE A 342 3.49 -5.61 -17.41
CA ILE A 342 2.07 -5.72 -17.08
C ILE A 342 1.36 -6.52 -18.16
N ALA A 343 0.77 -7.64 -17.79
CA ALA A 343 -0.09 -8.45 -18.62
C ALA A 343 -1.55 -8.37 -18.15
N ILE A 344 -2.45 -7.98 -19.08
CA ILE A 344 -3.87 -7.82 -18.81
C ILE A 344 -4.67 -8.60 -19.86
N ASP A 345 -5.53 -9.52 -19.42
CA ASP A 345 -6.39 -10.31 -20.32
C ASP A 345 -7.83 -10.38 -19.81
N ASN A 346 -8.79 -10.31 -20.72
CA ASN A 346 -10.22 -10.48 -20.42
C ASN A 346 -10.73 -9.61 -19.25
N ILE A 347 -10.50 -8.30 -19.34
CA ILE A 347 -11.02 -7.35 -18.34
C ILE A 347 -11.98 -6.33 -18.94
N SER A 348 -12.91 -5.89 -18.11
CA SER A 348 -13.67 -4.67 -18.36
C SER A 348 -13.40 -3.64 -17.24
N GLY A 349 -13.47 -2.34 -17.60
CA GLY A 349 -13.26 -1.39 -16.53
C GLY A 349 -13.17 0.08 -16.91
N LYS A 350 -13.08 0.87 -15.83
CA LYS A 350 -12.93 2.31 -15.92
C LYS A 350 -11.87 2.78 -14.94
N ILE A 351 -10.93 3.56 -15.44
CA ILE A 351 -9.96 4.27 -14.62
C ILE A 351 -10.19 5.77 -14.81
N SER A 352 -10.44 6.47 -13.72
CA SER A 352 -10.69 7.92 -13.75
C SER A 352 -9.93 8.61 -12.63
N GLY A 353 -9.72 9.92 -12.75
CA GLY A 353 -9.10 10.66 -11.67
C GLY A 353 -8.57 12.04 -12.04
N ALA A 354 -8.06 12.72 -10.99
CA ALA A 354 -7.40 14.00 -11.11
C ALA A 354 -6.11 14.00 -10.28
N SER A 355 -5.00 14.31 -10.91
CA SER A 355 -3.66 14.23 -10.32
C SER A 355 -2.82 15.46 -10.70
N ILE A 356 -1.63 15.59 -10.13
CA ILE A 356 -0.62 16.53 -10.61
C ILE A 356 0.23 15.83 -11.68
N SER A 357 0.70 14.61 -11.37
CA SER A 357 1.40 13.78 -12.34
C SER A 357 1.05 12.31 -12.14
N THR A 358 0.79 11.58 -13.23
CA THR A 358 0.36 10.18 -13.15
C THR A 358 0.70 9.38 -14.39
N ALA A 359 1.09 8.12 -14.19
CA ALA A 359 0.94 7.07 -15.19
C ALA A 359 -0.27 6.20 -14.81
N VAL A 360 -1.18 5.98 -15.75
CA VAL A 360 -2.39 5.21 -15.44
C VAL A 360 -2.08 3.71 -15.45
N ILE A 361 -1.53 3.20 -16.55
CA ILE A 361 -1.01 1.83 -16.64
C ILE A 361 0.45 1.92 -17.08
N GLY A 362 1.39 1.62 -16.18
CA GLY A 362 2.80 1.67 -16.47
C GLY A 362 3.68 2.20 -15.34
N THR A 363 4.56 3.18 -15.63
CA THR A 363 5.50 3.68 -14.61
C THR A 363 5.76 5.19 -14.73
N MET A 364 6.10 5.84 -13.60
CA MET A 364 6.52 7.24 -13.63
C MET A 364 8.02 7.37 -13.91
N ASN A 365 8.87 6.72 -13.12
CA ASN A 365 10.32 6.93 -13.15
C ASN A 365 11.10 5.65 -13.48
N GLY A 366 10.48 4.69 -14.15
CA GLY A 366 11.11 3.43 -14.53
C GLY A 366 11.89 3.53 -15.84
N LYS A 367 12.84 2.63 -16.04
CA LYS A 367 13.66 2.55 -17.26
C LYS A 367 12.91 1.95 -18.44
N SER A 368 11.90 1.15 -18.18
CA SER A 368 11.08 0.50 -19.20
C SER A 368 9.65 0.24 -18.72
N CYS A 369 8.73 0.29 -19.66
CA CYS A 369 7.33 -0.04 -19.45
C CYS A 369 6.86 -0.97 -20.55
N ARG A 370 6.53 -2.22 -20.18
CA ARG A 370 5.92 -3.17 -21.11
C ARG A 370 4.49 -3.42 -20.67
N VAL A 371 3.54 -3.26 -21.58
CA VAL A 371 2.13 -3.50 -21.33
C VAL A 371 1.55 -4.36 -22.44
N ALA A 372 1.12 -5.56 -22.11
CA ALA A 372 0.40 -6.45 -23.03
C ALA A 372 -1.07 -6.55 -22.60
N MET A 373 -1.98 -6.18 -23.49
CA MET A 373 -3.43 -6.17 -23.22
C MET A 373 -4.16 -6.98 -24.27
N LYS A 374 -5.06 -7.87 -23.82
CA LYS A 374 -5.83 -8.72 -24.72
C LYS A 374 -7.26 -8.89 -24.22
N ASN A 375 -8.23 -8.99 -25.14
CA ASN A 375 -9.65 -9.19 -24.83
C ASN A 375 -10.21 -8.17 -23.84
N ILE A 376 -9.89 -6.88 -23.97
CA ILE A 376 -10.24 -5.90 -22.96
C ILE A 376 -11.26 -4.87 -23.45
N ASN A 377 -12.02 -4.32 -22.51
CA ASN A 377 -12.89 -3.17 -22.70
C ASN A 377 -12.63 -2.15 -21.58
N ILE A 378 -11.77 -1.17 -21.84
CA ILE A 378 -11.36 -0.22 -20.82
C ILE A 378 -11.52 1.24 -21.26
N THR A 379 -12.02 2.07 -20.35
CA THR A 379 -12.07 3.52 -20.52
C THR A 379 -11.24 4.23 -19.46
N MET A 380 -10.32 5.07 -19.86
CA MET A 380 -9.50 5.91 -19.00
C MET A 380 -9.89 7.37 -19.18
N ASN A 381 -10.14 8.09 -18.10
CA ASN A 381 -10.48 9.51 -18.11
C ASN A 381 -9.71 10.25 -17.02
N ILE A 382 -8.58 10.85 -17.39
CA ILE A 382 -7.62 11.41 -16.45
C ILE A 382 -7.32 12.88 -16.76
N ARG A 383 -7.30 13.68 -15.70
CA ARG A 383 -6.84 15.07 -15.73
C ARG A 383 -5.61 15.21 -14.83
N ALA A 384 -4.46 15.56 -15.42
CA ALA A 384 -3.23 15.81 -14.67
C ALA A 384 -2.30 16.74 -15.47
N ASN A 385 -1.46 17.54 -14.81
CA ASN A 385 -0.47 18.36 -15.51
C ASN A 385 0.46 17.49 -16.38
N GLU A 386 0.92 16.37 -15.81
CA GLU A 386 1.67 15.32 -16.51
C GLU A 386 0.84 14.03 -16.47
N CYS A 387 0.46 13.50 -17.61
CA CYS A 387 -0.38 12.32 -17.72
C CYS A 387 0.11 11.37 -18.81
N TYR A 388 0.33 10.13 -18.41
CA TYR A 388 0.65 9.02 -19.30
C TYR A 388 -0.44 7.96 -19.14
N GLY A 389 -1.31 7.83 -20.14
CA GLY A 389 -2.43 6.88 -20.08
C GLY A 389 -1.93 5.44 -20.03
N ILE A 390 -1.19 5.00 -21.07
CA ILE A 390 -0.50 3.69 -21.07
C ILE A 390 0.97 3.94 -21.43
N GLY A 391 1.88 3.69 -20.51
CA GLY A 391 3.30 3.91 -20.72
C GLY A 391 4.03 4.50 -19.51
N CYS A 392 4.98 5.41 -19.75
CA CYS A 392 5.82 5.95 -18.70
C CYS A 392 6.19 7.42 -18.93
N ARG A 393 6.66 8.09 -17.88
CA ARG A 393 7.25 9.43 -18.02
C ARG A 393 8.65 9.33 -18.59
N GLU A 394 9.47 8.48 -18.04
CA GLU A 394 10.85 8.22 -18.45
C GLU A 394 10.98 6.73 -18.83
N GLY A 395 11.88 6.41 -19.77
CA GLY A 395 12.14 5.03 -20.20
C GLY A 395 11.39 4.60 -21.47
N ASP A 396 11.81 3.48 -22.00
CA ASP A 396 11.22 2.89 -23.20
C ASP A 396 9.83 2.33 -22.94
N THR A 397 8.94 2.50 -23.89
CA THR A 397 7.55 2.01 -23.80
C THR A 397 7.29 0.97 -24.90
N ASP A 398 6.81 -0.21 -24.51
CA ASP A 398 6.38 -1.28 -25.42
C ASP A 398 4.94 -1.68 -25.06
N VAL A 399 3.99 -1.37 -25.93
CA VAL A 399 2.55 -1.62 -25.73
C VAL A 399 2.00 -2.50 -26.84
N SER A 400 1.44 -3.63 -26.48
CA SER A 400 0.73 -4.53 -27.39
C SER A 400 -0.73 -4.66 -26.96
N ILE A 401 -1.67 -4.36 -27.86
CA ILE A 401 -3.11 -4.42 -27.60
C ILE A 401 -3.80 -5.25 -28.67
N GLN A 402 -4.51 -6.29 -28.24
CA GLN A 402 -5.17 -7.24 -29.14
C GLN A 402 -6.63 -7.50 -28.74
N TYR A 403 -7.54 -7.58 -29.72
CA TYR A 403 -8.97 -7.88 -29.50
C TYR A 403 -9.61 -6.98 -28.44
N ALA A 404 -9.41 -5.67 -28.55
CA ALA A 404 -9.71 -4.76 -27.47
C ALA A 404 -10.49 -3.51 -27.90
N TYR A 405 -11.28 -2.98 -26.98
CA TYR A 405 -11.77 -1.61 -27.02
C TYR A 405 -11.04 -0.81 -25.95
N VAL A 406 -10.25 0.18 -26.37
CA VAL A 406 -9.51 1.07 -25.45
C VAL A 406 -9.84 2.52 -25.76
N LYS A 407 -10.40 3.21 -24.78
CA LYS A 407 -10.62 4.65 -24.86
C LYS A 407 -9.76 5.36 -23.81
N VAL A 408 -8.92 6.29 -24.26
CA VAL A 408 -8.10 7.13 -23.38
C VAL A 408 -8.45 8.60 -23.58
N VAL A 409 -8.98 9.23 -22.56
CA VAL A 409 -9.19 10.68 -22.49
C VAL A 409 -8.21 11.25 -21.48
N ALA A 410 -7.23 12.03 -21.95
CA ALA A 410 -6.20 12.63 -21.12
C ALA A 410 -6.18 14.16 -21.29
N GLN A 411 -6.16 14.88 -20.19
CA GLN A 411 -6.12 16.34 -20.20
C GLN A 411 -5.04 16.87 -19.26
N GLY A 412 -4.15 17.71 -19.78
CA GLY A 412 -3.10 18.34 -18.99
C GLY A 412 -2.10 19.10 -19.87
N LYS A 413 -1.07 19.68 -19.25
CA LYS A 413 -0.01 20.37 -19.98
C LYS A 413 0.80 19.37 -20.82
N ASP A 414 1.34 18.35 -20.17
CA ASP A 414 2.15 17.30 -20.76
C ASP A 414 1.39 15.96 -20.67
N ALA A 415 0.26 15.88 -21.39
CA ALA A 415 -0.63 14.73 -21.35
C ALA A 415 -0.50 13.91 -22.64
N TYR A 416 -0.34 12.60 -22.49
CA TYR A 416 -0.24 11.63 -23.57
C TYR A 416 -1.21 10.47 -23.31
N ALA A 417 -1.85 10.00 -24.35
CA ALA A 417 -2.68 8.80 -24.23
C ALA A 417 -1.83 7.54 -24.09
N MET A 418 -0.72 7.46 -24.83
CA MET A 418 0.22 6.34 -24.81
C MET A 418 1.65 6.82 -25.04
N GLY A 419 2.64 6.01 -24.60
CA GLY A 419 4.05 6.24 -24.83
C GLY A 419 4.75 6.92 -23.64
N ASN A 420 5.78 7.72 -23.93
CA ASN A 420 6.64 8.38 -22.94
C ASN A 420 6.97 9.82 -23.36
N SER A 421 7.78 10.53 -22.56
CA SER A 421 8.14 11.92 -22.86
C SER A 421 9.37 12.05 -23.76
N THR A 422 10.38 11.18 -23.64
CA THR A 422 11.73 11.41 -24.18
C THR A 422 12.45 10.17 -24.72
N HIS A 423 11.79 9.03 -24.80
CA HIS A 423 12.41 7.75 -25.18
C HIS A 423 11.67 7.10 -26.36
N THR A 424 12.00 5.85 -26.65
CA THR A 424 11.36 5.07 -27.71
C THR A 424 9.98 4.57 -27.29
N ALA A 425 9.02 4.64 -28.18
CA ALA A 425 7.71 3.98 -28.02
C ALA A 425 7.42 3.04 -29.18
N ARG A 426 7.22 1.76 -28.86
CA ARG A 426 6.68 0.76 -29.76
C ARG A 426 5.24 0.47 -29.36
N LEU A 427 4.32 0.67 -30.31
CA LEU A 427 2.89 0.45 -30.09
C LEU A 427 2.38 -0.50 -31.17
N GLU A 428 1.78 -1.61 -30.77
CA GLU A 428 1.23 -2.62 -31.67
C GLU A 428 -0.23 -2.87 -31.36
N PHE A 429 -1.10 -2.65 -32.35
CA PHE A 429 -2.54 -2.83 -32.20
C PHE A 429 -3.05 -3.82 -33.24
N SER A 430 -3.76 -4.86 -32.81
CA SER A 430 -4.36 -5.82 -33.73
C SER A 430 -5.80 -6.16 -33.31
N ASN A 431 -6.70 -6.23 -34.31
CA ASN A 431 -8.12 -6.53 -34.10
C ASN A 431 -8.78 -5.67 -32.99
N SER A 432 -8.40 -4.38 -32.91
CA SER A 432 -8.75 -3.53 -31.76
C SER A 432 -9.32 -2.19 -32.22
N ASP A 433 -10.24 -1.65 -31.41
CA ASP A 433 -10.73 -0.29 -31.53
C ASP A 433 -10.05 0.61 -30.47
N ILE A 434 -9.11 1.44 -30.94
CA ILE A 434 -8.35 2.35 -30.08
C ILE A 434 -8.82 3.78 -30.30
N ASN A 435 -9.25 4.46 -29.27
CA ASN A 435 -9.72 5.84 -29.31
C ASN A 435 -8.95 6.70 -28.31
N THR A 436 -8.12 7.60 -28.80
CA THR A 436 -7.42 8.58 -27.96
C THR A 436 -8.00 9.97 -28.14
N GLN A 437 -8.28 10.64 -27.03
CA GLN A 437 -8.71 12.05 -27.00
C GLN A 437 -7.83 12.79 -26.00
N VAL A 438 -6.94 13.63 -26.49
CA VAL A 438 -5.97 14.34 -25.66
C VAL A 438 -6.14 15.84 -25.80
N ILE A 439 -6.15 16.54 -24.68
CA ILE A 439 -6.08 18.00 -24.62
C ILE A 439 -4.78 18.36 -23.89
N ASN A 440 -3.81 18.87 -24.64
CA ASN A 440 -2.49 19.20 -24.10
C ASN A 440 -1.83 20.40 -24.82
N SER A 441 -0.67 20.86 -24.31
CA SER A 441 0.13 21.92 -24.92
C SER A 441 1.20 21.40 -25.89
N VAL A 442 1.49 20.10 -25.88
CA VAL A 442 2.55 19.50 -26.72
C VAL A 442 2.08 19.13 -28.13
N GLY A 443 0.77 19.10 -28.38
CA GLY A 443 0.21 18.91 -29.71
C GLY A 443 0.26 17.47 -30.25
N THR A 444 0.52 16.48 -29.39
CA THR A 444 0.49 15.05 -29.72
C THR A 444 -0.19 14.23 -28.62
N ASP A 445 -0.80 13.13 -28.98
CA ASP A 445 -1.45 12.18 -28.07
C ASP A 445 -0.56 10.96 -27.76
N ILE A 446 0.44 10.70 -28.60
CA ILE A 446 1.46 9.69 -28.37
C ILE A 446 2.79 10.40 -28.12
N GLY A 447 3.35 10.18 -26.93
CA GLY A 447 4.64 10.69 -26.53
C GLY A 447 5.74 9.70 -26.92
N ALA A 448 6.82 10.19 -27.52
CA ALA A 448 8.12 9.56 -27.69
C ALA A 448 9.01 10.43 -28.57
N GLU A 449 10.34 10.29 -28.48
CA GLU A 449 11.28 10.82 -29.47
C GLU A 449 11.23 9.98 -30.75
N GLU A 450 11.30 8.67 -30.61
CA GLU A 450 11.15 7.72 -31.71
C GLU A 450 9.88 6.89 -31.54
N LYS A 451 9.04 6.80 -32.56
CA LYS A 451 7.76 6.11 -32.55
C LYS A 451 7.71 5.04 -33.60
N ASN A 452 7.37 3.83 -33.19
CA ASN A 452 7.02 2.73 -34.08
C ASN A 452 5.59 2.29 -33.77
N ILE A 453 4.66 2.57 -34.71
CA ILE A 453 3.25 2.24 -34.54
C ILE A 453 2.86 1.26 -35.64
N VAL A 454 2.47 0.06 -35.21
CA VAL A 454 1.98 -1.01 -36.10
C VAL A 454 0.50 -1.23 -35.81
N ILE A 455 -0.31 -1.17 -36.90
CA ILE A 455 -1.74 -1.42 -36.81
C ILE A 455 -2.07 -2.59 -37.72
N GLY A 456 -2.54 -3.69 -37.11
CA GLY A 456 -3.22 -4.76 -37.83
C GLY A 456 -4.70 -4.43 -38.04
N ASN A 457 -5.55 -5.44 -38.19
CA ASN A 457 -7.00 -5.24 -38.35
C ASN A 457 -7.58 -4.46 -37.19
N GLY A 458 -8.42 -3.45 -37.43
CA GLY A 458 -9.05 -2.66 -36.36
C GLY A 458 -9.25 -1.20 -36.72
N ARG A 459 -9.71 -0.40 -35.79
CA ARG A 459 -9.88 1.05 -35.94
C ARG A 459 -9.04 1.78 -34.91
N VAL A 460 -8.30 2.78 -35.40
CA VAL A 460 -7.53 3.64 -34.51
C VAL A 460 -7.87 5.09 -34.80
N SER A 461 -8.32 5.81 -33.79
CA SER A 461 -8.66 7.23 -33.84
C SER A 461 -7.79 8.01 -32.86
N PHE A 462 -7.00 8.92 -33.43
CA PHE A 462 -6.14 9.82 -32.66
C PHE A 462 -6.68 11.25 -32.76
N MET A 463 -7.04 11.84 -31.62
CA MET A 463 -7.55 13.19 -31.54
C MET A 463 -6.74 14.02 -30.53
N VAL A 464 -6.25 15.18 -30.96
CA VAL A 464 -5.52 16.13 -30.11
C VAL A 464 -6.17 17.51 -30.24
N ASN A 465 -6.55 18.10 -29.12
CA ASN A 465 -7.18 19.43 -29.05
C ASN A 465 -8.41 19.56 -29.99
N GLY A 466 -9.19 18.49 -30.12
CA GLY A 466 -10.37 18.45 -31.00
C GLY A 466 -10.08 18.21 -32.46
N ILE A 467 -8.83 18.01 -32.86
CA ILE A 467 -8.41 17.78 -34.24
C ILE A 467 -7.94 16.34 -34.42
N SER A 468 -8.53 15.65 -35.40
CA SER A 468 -8.05 14.31 -35.79
C SER A 468 -6.63 14.38 -36.35
N LYS A 469 -5.78 13.48 -35.93
CA LYS A 469 -4.40 13.36 -36.40
C LYS A 469 -4.26 12.18 -37.35
N ASN A 470 -3.83 12.46 -38.57
CA ASN A 470 -3.35 11.42 -39.45
C ASN A 470 -1.90 11.09 -39.10
N ARG A 471 -1.59 9.80 -38.89
CA ARG A 471 -0.25 9.33 -38.56
C ARG A 471 0.28 8.42 -39.68
N GLU A 472 1.59 8.46 -39.90
CA GLU A 472 2.28 7.39 -40.60
C GLU A 472 2.27 6.15 -39.70
N VAL A 473 1.56 5.12 -40.15
CA VAL A 473 1.44 3.84 -39.45
C VAL A 473 1.75 2.73 -40.43
N GLN A 474 2.44 1.71 -39.98
CA GLN A 474 2.61 0.50 -40.74
C GLN A 474 1.32 -0.33 -40.62
N MET A 475 0.56 -0.42 -41.72
CA MET A 475 -0.57 -1.35 -41.80
C MET A 475 -0.03 -2.72 -42.20
N VAL A 476 -0.27 -3.71 -41.34
CA VAL A 476 0.13 -5.10 -41.58
C VAL A 476 -1.12 -5.98 -41.52
N ASP A 477 -1.31 -6.80 -42.58
CA ASP A 477 -2.30 -7.88 -42.50
C ASP A 477 -1.77 -8.96 -41.55
N LEU A 478 -2.28 -9.00 -40.35
CA LEU A 478 -1.98 -9.99 -39.30
C LEU A 478 -3.06 -11.05 -39.22
#